data_c6abd4237be1bf45ba64b2ee174d0605
#
_entry.id   c6abd4237be1bf45ba64b2ee174d0605
#
_cell.length_a   1.000
_cell.length_b   1.000
_cell.length_c   1.000
_cell.angle_alpha   90.00
_cell.angle_beta   90.00
_cell.angle_gamma   90.00
#
_symmetry.space_group_name_H-M   'P 1'
#
loop_
_entity.id
_entity.type
_entity.pdbx_description
1 polymer ?
#
loop_
_entity_poly.entity_id
_entity_poly.type
_entity_poly.pdbx_seq_one_letter_code
_entity_poly.pdbx_strand_id
1 'polypeptide(L)'
;MLFVMMLKVLPGQWEEATRLFKHPKLPNNVMVHEFLGLLGKPDAVVIFEAPDASTAADFMVQFSRVTEASTFLALPIEEFKWTW
;
A
#
# COMPACT_ATOMS: atom_id res chain seq x y z
N MET A 1 -12.83 -2.56 4.38
CA MET A 1 -12.28 -3.30 3.22
C MET A 1 -10.78 -3.41 3.38
N LEU A 2 -10.25 -4.58 3.08
CA LEU A 2 -8.83 -4.85 3.21
C LEU A 2 -8.12 -4.62 1.87
N PHE A 3 -6.99 -3.93 1.92
CA PHE A 3 -6.20 -3.62 0.74
C PHE A 3 -4.74 -4.01 0.95
N VAL A 4 -4.08 -4.36 -0.14
CA VAL A 4 -2.64 -4.58 -0.17
C VAL A 4 -2.04 -3.60 -1.18
N MET A 5 -1.09 -2.80 -0.74
CA MET A 5 -0.40 -1.85 -1.61
C MET A 5 1.04 -2.28 -1.76
N MET A 6 1.49 -2.37 -3.01
CA MET A 6 2.86 -2.72 -3.35
C MET A 6 3.57 -1.47 -3.85
N LEU A 7 4.77 -1.24 -3.32
CA LEU A 7 5.52 -0.02 -3.58
C LEU A 7 6.91 -0.38 -4.12
N LYS A 8 7.22 0.14 -5.31
CA LYS A 8 8.55 0.03 -5.89
C LYS A 8 9.14 1.42 -5.93
N VAL A 9 10.26 1.61 -5.23
CA VAL A 9 10.90 2.93 -5.15
C VAL A 9 11.50 3.32 -6.48
N LEU A 10 11.24 4.54 -6.91
CA LEU A 10 11.80 5.07 -8.15
C LEU A 10 13.29 5.36 -8.00
N PRO A 11 14.08 5.27 -9.09
CA PRO A 11 15.50 5.57 -9.02
C PRO A 11 15.77 6.95 -8.43
N GLY A 12 16.71 7.02 -7.50
CA GLY A 12 17.09 8.26 -6.86
C GLY A 12 16.16 8.75 -5.76
N GLN A 13 15.11 8.00 -5.46
CA GLN A 13 14.11 8.45 -4.49
C GLN A 13 14.13 7.68 -3.15
N TRP A 14 15.17 6.92 -2.91
CA TRP A 14 15.23 6.06 -1.72
C TRP A 14 15.15 6.84 -0.41
N GLU A 15 15.86 7.96 -0.32
CA GLU A 15 15.87 8.76 0.90
C GLU A 15 14.49 9.34 1.20
N GLU A 16 13.88 9.94 0.18
CA GLU A 16 12.55 10.54 0.33
C GLU A 16 11.49 9.46 0.60
N ALA A 17 11.58 8.34 -0.10
CA ALA A 17 10.64 7.24 0.10
C ALA A 17 10.75 6.67 1.52
N THR A 18 11.97 6.48 2.03
CA THR A 18 12.18 5.97 3.38
C THR A 18 11.57 6.89 4.42
N ARG A 19 11.77 8.20 4.25
CA ARG A 19 11.19 9.17 5.17
C ARG A 19 9.67 9.10 5.16
N LEU A 20 9.08 9.01 3.98
CA LEU A 20 7.63 8.95 3.83
C LEU A 20 7.07 7.64 4.39
N PHE A 21 7.77 6.53 4.19
CA PHE A 21 7.31 5.23 4.70
C PHE A 21 7.29 5.19 6.22
N LYS A 22 8.22 5.88 6.87
CA LYS A 22 8.29 5.91 8.33
C LYS A 22 7.23 6.83 8.95
N HIS A 23 6.77 7.81 8.18
CA HIS A 23 5.82 8.81 8.67
C HIS A 23 4.74 9.11 7.63
N PRO A 24 3.96 8.10 7.24
CA PRO A 24 2.90 8.33 6.24
C PRO A 24 1.76 9.15 6.85
N LYS A 25 1.08 9.90 6.01
CA LYS A 25 -0.15 10.57 6.42
C LYS A 25 -1.29 9.58 6.28
N LEU A 26 -2.09 9.46 7.33
CA LEU A 26 -3.22 8.54 7.32
C LEU A 26 -4.51 9.32 7.17
N PRO A 27 -5.26 9.11 6.07
CA PRO A 27 -6.61 9.66 5.98
C PRO A 27 -7.48 9.12 7.11
N ASN A 28 -8.56 9.83 7.43
CA ASN A 28 -9.53 9.34 8.40
C ASN A 28 -10.04 7.97 7.96
N ASN A 29 -10.20 7.08 8.93
CA ASN A 29 -10.74 5.73 8.70
C ASN A 29 -9.80 4.79 7.92
N VAL A 30 -8.54 5.15 7.77
CA VAL A 30 -7.52 4.21 7.28
C VAL A 30 -6.79 3.62 8.47
N MET A 31 -6.71 2.29 8.51
CA MET A 31 -5.98 1.58 9.55
C MET A 31 -4.90 0.73 8.89
N VAL A 32 -3.65 1.03 9.19
CA VAL A 32 -2.53 0.24 8.66
C VAL A 32 -2.29 -0.93 9.60
N HIS A 33 -2.36 -2.15 9.05
CA HIS A 33 -2.04 -3.36 9.80
C HIS A 33 -0.55 -3.65 9.78
N GLU A 34 0.05 -3.57 8.60
CA GLU A 34 1.48 -3.85 8.42
C GLU A 34 2.04 -2.93 7.37
N PHE A 35 3.23 -2.43 7.60
CA PHE A 35 3.99 -1.70 6.61
C PHE A 35 5.38 -2.33 6.59
N LEU A 36 5.65 -3.15 5.59
CA LEU A 36 6.82 -4.02 5.56
C LEU A 36 7.79 -3.61 4.45
N GLY A 37 9.07 -3.51 4.80
CA GLY A 37 10.13 -3.39 3.82
C GLY A 37 10.54 -4.79 3.38
N LEU A 38 10.81 -4.97 2.10
CA LEU A 38 11.12 -6.27 1.52
C LEU A 38 12.55 -6.30 1.00
N LEU A 39 13.14 -7.48 1.07
CA LEU A 39 14.47 -7.73 0.50
C LEU A 39 14.30 -8.26 -0.93
N GLY A 40 13.78 -7.43 -1.79
CA GLY A 40 13.50 -7.85 -3.15
C GLY A 40 12.47 -6.92 -3.76
N LYS A 41 11.73 -7.43 -4.73
CA LYS A 41 10.72 -6.63 -5.43
C LYS A 41 9.34 -7.18 -5.14
N PRO A 42 8.37 -6.30 -4.87
CA PRO A 42 8.53 -4.85 -4.71
C PRO A 42 9.37 -4.51 -3.49
N ASP A 43 9.64 -3.22 -3.29
CA ASP A 43 10.50 -2.79 -2.20
C ASP A 43 9.79 -2.73 -0.87
N ALA A 44 8.49 -2.50 -0.88
CA ALA A 44 7.67 -2.44 0.32
C ALA A 44 6.26 -2.91 0.03
N VAL A 45 5.58 -3.37 1.08
CA VAL A 45 4.18 -3.75 1.00
C VAL A 45 3.45 -3.19 2.22
N VAL A 46 2.23 -2.72 2.00
CA VAL A 46 1.39 -2.17 3.06
C VAL A 46 0.07 -2.94 3.06
N ILE A 47 -0.31 -3.45 4.22
CA ILE A 47 -1.60 -4.10 4.41
C ILE A 47 -2.43 -3.17 5.27
N PHE A 48 -3.56 -2.70 4.75
CA PHE A 48 -4.35 -1.69 5.44
C PHE A 48 -5.84 -1.85 5.17
N GLU A 49 -6.65 -1.22 6.01
CA GLU A 49 -8.09 -1.18 5.84
C GLU A 49 -8.53 0.24 5.52
N ALA A 50 -9.52 0.35 4.66
CA ALA A 50 -10.18 1.60 4.33
C ALA A 50 -11.66 1.30 4.08
N PRO A 51 -12.55 2.30 4.28
CA PRO A 51 -13.99 2.06 4.08
C PRO A 51 -14.37 1.86 2.63
N ASP A 52 -13.58 2.39 1.69
CA ASP A 52 -13.89 2.30 0.27
C ASP A 52 -12.63 2.49 -0.56
N ALA A 53 -12.76 2.27 -1.85
CA ALA A 53 -11.63 2.38 -2.78
C ALA A 53 -11.14 3.82 -2.92
N SER A 54 -12.03 4.80 -2.80
CA SER A 54 -11.66 6.21 -2.88
C SER A 54 -10.71 6.59 -1.75
N THR A 55 -11.01 6.17 -0.53
CA THR A 55 -10.16 6.44 0.62
C THR A 55 -8.83 5.70 0.50
N ALA A 56 -8.86 4.46 -0.01
CA ALA A 56 -7.64 3.72 -0.26
C ALA A 56 -6.74 4.43 -1.28
N ALA A 57 -7.35 4.98 -2.34
CA ALA A 57 -6.62 5.75 -3.35
C ALA A 57 -6.00 7.01 -2.75
N ASP A 58 -6.72 7.70 -1.88
CA ASP A 58 -6.19 8.87 -1.19
C ASP A 58 -4.96 8.54 -0.37
N PHE A 59 -4.99 7.39 0.30
CA PHE A 59 -3.82 6.94 1.05
C PHE A 59 -2.65 6.61 0.12
N MET A 60 -2.91 5.96 -1.00
CA MET A 60 -1.87 5.57 -1.95
C MET A 60 -1.20 6.76 -2.62
N VAL A 61 -1.96 7.80 -2.91
CA VAL A 61 -1.47 8.88 -3.79
C VAL A 61 -0.26 9.62 -3.23
N GLN A 62 -0.10 9.64 -1.91
CA GLN A 62 1.06 10.30 -1.31
C GLN A 62 2.38 9.62 -1.66
N PHE A 63 2.33 8.33 -1.99
CA PHE A 63 3.53 7.58 -2.34
C PHE A 63 3.88 7.66 -3.82
N SER A 64 2.97 8.16 -4.64
CA SER A 64 3.12 8.07 -6.10
C SER A 64 4.25 8.93 -6.66
N ARG A 65 4.71 9.94 -5.91
CA ARG A 65 5.85 10.77 -6.36
C ARG A 65 7.18 10.05 -6.27
N VAL A 66 7.29 9.11 -5.35
CA VAL A 66 8.58 8.47 -5.05
C VAL A 66 8.56 6.97 -5.35
N THR A 67 7.40 6.43 -5.71
CA THR A 67 7.26 5.00 -6.00
C THR A 67 6.35 4.75 -7.19
N GLU A 68 6.48 3.55 -7.76
CA GLU A 68 5.39 2.97 -8.55
C GLU A 68 4.53 2.21 -7.54
N ALA A 69 3.33 2.68 -7.32
CA ALA A 69 2.42 2.11 -6.33
C ALA A 69 1.27 1.39 -7.00
N SER A 70 0.93 0.21 -6.49
CA SER A 70 -0.22 -0.56 -6.95
C SER A 70 -1.00 -1.02 -5.74
N THR A 71 -2.29 -0.78 -5.72
CA THR A 71 -3.16 -1.14 -4.60
C THR A 71 -4.21 -2.12 -5.06
N PHE A 72 -4.38 -3.20 -4.32
CA PHE A 72 -5.30 -4.27 -4.64
C PHE A 72 -6.27 -4.49 -3.51
N LEU A 73 -7.54 -4.70 -3.85
CA LEU A 73 -8.53 -5.16 -2.87
C LEU A 73 -8.21 -6.61 -2.53
N ALA A 74 -8.15 -6.92 -1.24
CA ALA A 74 -7.84 -8.26 -0.77
C ALA A 74 -9.06 -8.86 -0.09
N LEU A 75 -9.26 -10.15 -0.30
CA LEU A 75 -10.32 -10.91 0.36
C LEU A 75 -9.71 -12.11 1.06
N PRO A 76 -10.28 -12.55 2.21
CA PRO A 76 -9.87 -13.81 2.79
C PRO A 76 -9.96 -14.91 1.76
N ILE A 77 -9.02 -15.83 1.77
CA ILE A 77 -8.95 -16.86 0.73
C ILE A 77 -10.24 -17.70 0.71
N GLU A 78 -10.91 -17.86 1.85
CA GLU A 78 -12.15 -18.61 1.94
C GLU A 78 -13.29 -17.96 1.16
N GLU A 79 -13.21 -16.64 0.96
CA GLU A 79 -14.24 -15.90 0.24
C GLU A 79 -13.92 -15.78 -1.24
N PHE A 80 -12.73 -16.20 -1.63
CA PHE A 80 -12.28 -16.03 -3.01
C PHE A 80 -12.76 -17.20 -3.84
N LYS A 81 -13.54 -16.90 -4.86
CA LYS A 81 -14.03 -17.94 -5.76
C LYS A 81 -13.20 -17.93 -7.03
N TRP A 82 -12.30 -18.89 -7.12
CA TRP A 82 -11.57 -19.12 -8.34
C TRP A 82 -12.54 -19.73 -9.35
N THR A 83 -12.26 -19.57 -10.59
CA THR A 83 -13.15 -20.10 -11.62
C THR A 83 -13.02 -21.60 -11.74
N TRP A 84 -14.04 -22.32 -11.34
CA TRP A 84 -14.19 -23.75 -11.59
C TRP A 84 -15.65 -24.17 -11.44
#